data_43bc926c067580f657db55f0b2f31206
#
_entry.id   43bc926c067580f657db55f0b2f31206
#
_cell.length_a   1.000
_cell.length_b   1.000
_cell.length_c   1.000
_cell.angle_alpha   90.00
_cell.angle_beta   90.00
_cell.angle_gamma   90.00
#
_symmetry.space_group_name_H-M   'P 1'
#
loop_
_entity.id
_entity.type
_entity.pdbx_description
1 polymer ?
#
loop_
_entity_poly.entity_id
_entity_poly.type
_entity_poly.pdbx_seq_one_letter_code
_entity_poly.pdbx_strand_id
1 'polypeptide(L)'
;IEDIISYRLKYEKLITRISSKTITVNKDEKNTIYSYKNKLGDNINFAITKGNLSPNKSTPVRVLSTKIKNKNILNNNEIKKNLNMLSSYKCFLLLVINNTNKINDNNINTLRYYGIGAQIIKDLKVKNMILISRTRKKIIGLEGFGLKIIKQKIIKWKKFLLLILIIIN
;
A
#
# COMPACT_ATOMS: atom_id res chain seq x y z
N ILE A 1 6.58 19.93 -17.68
CA ILE A 1 6.70 18.46 -17.68
C ILE A 1 5.91 17.84 -16.51
N GLU A 2 6.03 18.39 -15.29
CA GLU A 2 5.29 17.89 -14.10
C GLU A 2 3.78 17.97 -14.26
N ASP A 3 3.26 19.05 -14.86
CA ASP A 3 1.84 19.23 -15.11
C ASP A 3 1.28 18.20 -16.09
N ILE A 4 2.05 17.84 -17.13
CA ILE A 4 1.67 16.80 -18.09
C ILE A 4 1.60 15.44 -17.41
N ILE A 5 2.57 15.13 -16.57
CA ILE A 5 2.60 13.87 -15.81
C ILE A 5 1.41 13.82 -14.83
N SER A 6 1.15 14.90 -14.10
CA SER A 6 0.02 15.01 -13.18
C SER A 6 -1.31 14.85 -13.92
N TYR A 7 -1.46 15.46 -15.10
CA TYR A 7 -2.63 15.29 -15.95
C TYR A 7 -2.82 13.84 -16.40
N ARG A 8 -1.78 13.19 -16.93
CA ARG A 8 -1.84 11.79 -17.35
C ARG A 8 -2.18 10.84 -16.19
N LEU A 9 -1.55 11.03 -15.03
CA LEU A 9 -1.83 10.23 -13.84
C LEU A 9 -3.29 10.36 -13.38
N LYS A 10 -3.92 11.51 -13.60
CA LYS A 10 -5.30 11.79 -13.19
C LYS A 10 -6.32 11.24 -14.19
N TYR A 11 -6.06 11.33 -15.49
CA TYR A 11 -7.02 11.05 -16.56
C TYR A 11 -6.74 9.74 -17.30
N GLU A 12 -5.51 9.26 -17.34
CA GLU A 12 -5.18 7.99 -17.97
C GLU A 12 -5.34 6.82 -17.00
N LYS A 13 -5.97 5.76 -17.45
CA LYS A 13 -6.03 4.49 -16.70
C LYS A 13 -4.70 3.75 -16.84
N LEU A 14 -3.83 3.90 -15.85
CA LEU A 14 -2.49 3.33 -15.82
C LEU A 14 -2.42 1.92 -15.27
N ILE A 15 -3.48 1.45 -14.64
CA ILE A 15 -3.54 0.13 -14.01
C ILE A 15 -4.64 -0.73 -14.61
N THR A 16 -4.40 -2.04 -14.62
CA THR A 16 -5.42 -3.03 -14.95
C THR A 16 -5.41 -4.11 -13.87
N ARG A 17 -6.55 -4.35 -13.23
CA ARG A 17 -6.72 -5.47 -12.31
C ARG A 17 -6.68 -6.77 -13.12
N ILE A 18 -5.74 -7.66 -12.81
CA ILE A 18 -5.55 -8.92 -13.53
C ILE A 18 -6.05 -10.13 -12.76
N SER A 19 -6.10 -10.06 -11.43
CA SER A 19 -6.65 -11.13 -10.61
C SER A 19 -7.13 -10.65 -9.24
N SER A 20 -8.00 -11.45 -8.63
CA SER A 20 -8.36 -11.37 -7.22
C SER A 20 -8.40 -12.77 -6.65
N LYS A 21 -7.79 -13.00 -5.49
CA LYS A 21 -7.76 -14.30 -4.81
C LYS A 21 -8.00 -14.11 -3.31
N THR A 22 -8.98 -14.79 -2.78
CA THR A 22 -9.19 -14.85 -1.32
C THR A 22 -8.24 -15.86 -0.71
N ILE A 23 -7.59 -15.48 0.36
CA ILE A 23 -6.67 -16.31 1.14
C ILE A 23 -7.07 -16.27 2.61
N THR A 24 -6.80 -17.33 3.33
CA THR A 24 -6.91 -17.37 4.78
C THR A 24 -5.52 -17.09 5.38
N VAL A 25 -5.42 -15.99 6.14
CA VAL A 25 -4.20 -15.64 6.89
C VAL A 25 -4.58 -15.78 8.36
N ASN A 26 -4.00 -16.65 9.12
CA ASN A 26 -4.40 -16.99 10.49
C ASN A 26 -5.82 -17.58 10.59
N LYS A 27 -5.91 -18.74 11.15
CA LYS A 27 -7.05 -19.68 11.33
C LYS A 27 -8.45 -19.32 10.83
N ASP A 28 -8.86 -18.03 10.74
CA ASP A 28 -10.22 -17.64 10.28
C ASP A 28 -10.27 -16.27 9.55
N GLU A 29 -9.13 -15.61 9.35
CA GLU A 29 -9.13 -14.28 8.74
C GLU A 29 -9.04 -14.37 7.22
N LYS A 30 -10.16 -14.08 6.55
CA LYS A 30 -10.20 -13.97 5.09
C LYS A 30 -9.61 -12.63 4.64
N ASN A 31 -8.57 -12.70 3.84
CA ASN A 31 -8.00 -11.56 3.14
C ASN A 31 -8.14 -11.78 1.64
N THR A 32 -8.23 -10.70 0.87
CA THR A 32 -8.26 -10.77 -0.58
C THR A 32 -7.00 -10.11 -1.14
N ILE A 33 -6.29 -10.83 -1.99
CA ILE A 33 -5.16 -10.31 -2.75
C ILE A 33 -5.64 -9.92 -4.13
N TYR A 34 -5.40 -8.68 -4.52
CA TYR A 34 -5.61 -8.17 -5.87
C TYR A 34 -4.27 -7.94 -6.53
N SER A 35 -4.17 -8.33 -7.80
CA SER A 35 -2.99 -8.08 -8.62
C SER A 35 -3.31 -7.07 -9.70
N TYR A 36 -2.42 -6.11 -9.89
CA TYR A 36 -2.57 -5.02 -10.85
C TYR A 36 -1.36 -4.93 -11.77
N LYS A 37 -1.59 -5.00 -13.06
CA LYS A 37 -0.58 -4.70 -14.08
C LYS A 37 -0.50 -3.20 -14.26
N ASN A 38 0.73 -2.68 -14.36
CA ASN A 38 1.00 -1.29 -14.68
C ASN A 38 1.25 -1.15 -16.19
N LYS A 39 0.63 -0.17 -16.83
CA LYS A 39 0.88 0.13 -18.25
C LYS A 39 2.23 0.81 -18.51
N LEU A 40 2.84 1.40 -17.49
CA LEU A 40 4.12 2.11 -17.59
C LEU A 40 5.34 1.19 -17.34
N GLY A 41 5.14 -0.11 -17.16
CA GLY A 41 6.19 -1.09 -16.93
C GLY A 41 5.62 -2.48 -16.66
N ASP A 42 6.48 -3.51 -16.66
CA ASP A 42 6.06 -4.91 -16.51
C ASP A 42 5.82 -5.36 -15.07
N ASN A 43 5.93 -4.42 -14.12
CA ASN A 43 5.79 -4.75 -12.71
C ASN A 43 4.33 -4.95 -12.32
N ILE A 44 4.08 -6.04 -11.59
CA ILE A 44 2.79 -6.31 -10.96
C ILE A 44 2.81 -5.71 -9.56
N ASN A 45 1.83 -4.85 -9.27
CA ASN A 45 1.57 -4.32 -7.93
C ASN A 45 0.45 -5.13 -7.28
N PHE A 46 0.41 -5.12 -5.96
CA PHE A 46 -0.57 -5.90 -5.22
C PHE A 46 -1.30 -5.03 -4.19
N ALA A 47 -2.53 -5.40 -3.94
CA ALA A 47 -3.29 -4.88 -2.81
C ALA A 47 -3.83 -6.04 -1.99
N ILE A 48 -3.62 -6.02 -0.69
CA ILE A 48 -4.15 -7.01 0.24
C ILE A 48 -5.17 -6.31 1.12
N THR A 49 -6.39 -6.82 1.13
CA THR A 49 -7.49 -6.24 1.91
C THR A 49 -8.04 -7.23 2.91
N LYS A 50 -8.52 -6.72 4.03
CA LYS A 50 -9.32 -7.43 5.01
C LYS A 50 -10.63 -6.70 5.21
N GLY A 51 -11.70 -7.44 5.35
CA GLY A 51 -13.04 -6.88 5.60
C GLY A 51 -13.64 -6.15 4.39
N ASN A 52 -14.77 -5.50 4.62
CA ASN A 52 -15.51 -4.80 3.58
C ASN A 52 -15.03 -3.33 3.50
N LEU A 53 -14.41 -2.97 2.38
CA LEU A 53 -14.01 -1.61 2.08
C LEU A 53 -15.21 -0.83 1.53
N SER A 54 -15.38 0.40 1.97
CA SER A 54 -16.51 1.24 1.57
C SER A 54 -16.05 2.70 1.43
N PRO A 55 -16.55 3.45 0.43
CA PRO A 55 -16.23 4.86 0.26
C PRO A 55 -16.72 5.74 1.42
N ASN A 56 -17.72 5.27 2.16
CA ASN A 56 -18.32 6.00 3.29
C ASN A 56 -17.60 5.76 4.61
N LYS A 57 -16.65 4.84 4.67
CA LYS A 57 -15.89 4.52 5.88
C LYS A 57 -14.42 4.91 5.71
N SER A 58 -13.80 5.34 6.82
CA SER A 58 -12.36 5.59 6.82
C SER A 58 -11.61 4.26 6.91
N THR A 59 -10.81 3.95 5.89
CA THR A 59 -10.07 2.69 5.79
C THR A 59 -8.62 2.92 6.21
N PRO A 60 -8.08 2.11 7.14
CA PRO A 60 -6.64 2.04 7.40
C PRO A 60 -5.90 1.60 6.14
N VAL A 61 -5.00 2.44 5.65
CA VAL A 61 -4.22 2.19 4.43
C VAL A 61 -2.73 2.26 4.76
N ARG A 62 -2.02 1.20 4.41
CA ARG A 62 -0.56 1.14 4.46
C ARG A 62 -0.02 0.97 3.05
N VAL A 63 0.91 1.83 2.66
CA VAL A 63 1.65 1.69 1.40
C VAL A 63 3.05 1.18 1.70
N LEU A 64 3.41 0.09 1.06
CA LEU A 64 4.70 -0.57 1.15
C LEU A 64 5.32 -0.59 -0.25
N SER A 65 6.53 -0.04 -0.40
CA SER A 65 7.34 -0.19 -1.60
C SER A 65 8.43 -1.21 -1.29
N THR A 66 8.41 -2.35 -1.99
CA THR A 66 9.39 -3.43 -1.78
C THR A 66 9.60 -4.21 -3.07
N LYS A 67 10.76 -4.84 -3.19
CA LYS A 67 11.07 -5.72 -4.34
C LYS A 67 10.45 -7.10 -4.10
N ILE A 68 9.59 -7.53 -5.01
CA ILE A 68 8.99 -8.86 -4.98
C ILE A 68 9.79 -9.76 -5.92
N LYS A 69 10.53 -10.69 -5.34
CA LYS A 69 11.37 -11.65 -6.08
C LYS A 69 10.63 -12.92 -6.45
N ASN A 70 9.65 -13.32 -5.64
CA ASN A 70 8.94 -14.59 -5.75
C ASN A 70 7.51 -14.39 -6.24
N LYS A 71 6.97 -15.37 -6.98
CA LYS A 71 5.57 -15.38 -7.41
C LYS A 71 4.59 -15.34 -6.22
N ASN A 72 4.99 -15.90 -5.06
CA ASN A 72 4.17 -15.85 -3.85
C ASN A 72 4.57 -14.66 -2.98
N ILE A 73 3.76 -13.61 -3.03
CA ILE A 73 3.99 -12.36 -2.29
C ILE A 73 3.97 -12.57 -0.76
N LEU A 74 3.27 -13.59 -0.28
CA LEU A 74 3.17 -13.88 1.16
C LEU A 74 4.47 -14.43 1.73
N ASN A 75 5.42 -14.85 0.91
CA ASN A 75 6.75 -15.25 1.37
C ASN A 75 7.68 -14.06 1.64
N ASN A 76 7.27 -12.85 1.29
CA ASN A 76 8.04 -11.65 1.58
C ASN A 76 7.90 -11.24 3.06
N ASN A 77 9.02 -11.17 3.77
CA ASN A 77 9.06 -10.87 5.21
C ASN A 77 8.52 -9.46 5.56
N GLU A 78 8.73 -8.47 4.69
CA GLU A 78 8.18 -7.13 4.91
C GLU A 78 6.65 -7.13 4.79
N ILE A 79 6.10 -7.88 3.82
CA ILE A 79 4.66 -8.02 3.67
C ILE A 79 4.07 -8.72 4.88
N LYS A 80 4.64 -9.85 5.33
CA LYS A 80 4.21 -10.55 6.56
C LYS A 80 4.20 -9.62 7.77
N LYS A 81 5.26 -8.87 7.97
CA LYS A 81 5.40 -7.92 9.08
C LYS A 81 4.32 -6.84 9.08
N ASN A 82 4.00 -6.30 7.90
CA ASN A 82 2.96 -5.30 7.75
C ASN A 82 1.55 -5.91 7.91
N LEU A 83 1.31 -7.13 7.43
CA LEU A 83 0.04 -7.84 7.64
C LEU A 83 -0.20 -8.11 9.13
N ASN A 84 0.80 -8.60 9.85
CA ASN A 84 0.69 -8.84 11.29
C ASN A 84 0.39 -7.54 12.06
N MET A 85 1.01 -6.43 11.68
CA MET A 85 0.70 -5.12 12.28
C MET A 85 -0.73 -4.67 12.00
N LEU A 86 -1.23 -4.95 10.79
CA LEU A 86 -2.57 -4.55 10.37
C LEU A 86 -3.66 -5.50 10.85
N SER A 87 -3.34 -6.71 11.32
CA SER A 87 -4.29 -7.74 11.72
C SER A 87 -5.27 -7.28 12.82
N SER A 88 -4.84 -6.35 13.69
CA SER A 88 -5.68 -5.77 14.73
C SER A 88 -6.84 -4.90 14.22
N TYR A 89 -6.80 -4.49 12.95
CA TYR A 89 -7.89 -3.73 12.35
C TYR A 89 -8.95 -4.67 11.79
N LYS A 90 -10.24 -4.31 11.98
CA LYS A 90 -11.38 -5.05 11.40
C LYS A 90 -11.39 -4.99 9.87
N CYS A 91 -10.94 -3.88 9.30
CA CYS A 91 -10.71 -3.73 7.86
C CYS A 91 -9.42 -2.97 7.62
N PHE A 92 -8.73 -3.27 6.52
CA PHE A 92 -7.54 -2.54 6.09
C PHE A 92 -7.25 -2.74 4.59
N LEU A 93 -6.40 -1.90 4.08
CA LEU A 93 -5.76 -2.03 2.77
C LEU A 93 -4.24 -1.94 2.94
N LEU A 94 -3.52 -3.00 2.60
CA LEU A 94 -2.07 -2.99 2.40
C LEU A 94 -1.79 -2.92 0.90
N LEU A 95 -1.35 -1.76 0.44
CA LEU A 95 -0.92 -1.56 -0.94
C LEU A 95 0.57 -1.87 -1.05
N VAL A 96 0.94 -2.78 -1.94
CA VAL A 96 2.32 -3.19 -2.19
C VAL A 96 2.72 -2.76 -3.59
N ILE A 97 3.55 -1.75 -3.67
CA ILE A 97 4.17 -1.29 -4.90
C ILE A 97 5.45 -2.10 -5.11
N ASN A 98 5.45 -2.90 -6.17
CA ASN A 98 6.60 -3.71 -6.53
C ASN A 98 7.64 -2.83 -7.24
N ASN A 99 8.69 -2.51 -6.52
CA ASN A 99 9.77 -1.68 -7.02
C ASN A 99 10.98 -2.55 -7.42
N THR A 100 11.18 -2.74 -8.72
CA THR A 100 12.31 -3.50 -9.25
C THR A 100 13.57 -2.64 -9.40
N ASN A 101 13.42 -1.32 -9.49
CA ASN A 101 14.52 -0.40 -9.61
C ASN A 101 14.83 0.21 -8.24
N LYS A 102 16.11 0.45 -7.95
CA LYS A 102 16.49 1.35 -6.84
C LYS A 102 15.82 2.68 -7.14
N ILE A 103 15.04 3.18 -6.18
CA ILE A 103 14.48 4.53 -6.27
C ILE A 103 15.69 5.48 -6.25
N ASN A 104 16.16 5.87 -7.42
CA ASN A 104 16.86 7.14 -7.51
C ASN A 104 15.76 8.17 -7.26
N ASP A 105 15.94 9.01 -6.26
CA ASP A 105 14.99 10.01 -5.76
C ASP A 105 14.66 11.12 -6.79
N ASN A 106 14.40 10.74 -8.03
CA ASN A 106 13.86 11.65 -9.02
C ASN A 106 12.37 11.85 -8.70
N ASN A 107 11.97 13.08 -8.43
CA ASN A 107 10.59 13.50 -8.16
C ASN A 107 9.55 12.89 -9.11
N ILE A 108 9.93 12.65 -10.36
CA ILE A 108 9.11 12.04 -11.42
C ILE A 108 8.71 10.60 -11.07
N ASN A 109 9.64 9.78 -10.58
CA ASN A 109 9.33 8.40 -10.20
C ASN A 109 8.42 8.37 -8.97
N THR A 110 8.63 9.28 -8.04
CA THR A 110 7.81 9.41 -6.84
C THR A 110 6.37 9.76 -7.21
N LEU A 111 6.14 10.73 -8.11
CA LEU A 111 4.81 11.09 -8.61
C LEU A 111 4.12 9.92 -9.31
N ARG A 112 4.84 9.14 -10.15
CA ARG A 112 4.29 7.94 -10.80
C ARG A 112 3.81 6.91 -9.80
N TYR A 113 4.59 6.62 -8.77
CA TYR A 113 4.20 5.66 -7.73
C TYR A 113 2.98 6.12 -6.95
N TYR A 114 2.86 7.41 -6.65
CA TYR A 114 1.67 7.96 -6.00
C TYR A 114 0.44 7.84 -6.90
N GLY A 115 0.55 8.13 -8.21
CA GLY A 115 -0.54 8.02 -9.16
C GLY A 115 -1.04 6.58 -9.33
N ILE A 116 -0.12 5.61 -9.48
CA ILE A 116 -0.47 4.18 -9.55
C ILE A 116 -1.15 3.74 -8.25
N GLY A 117 -0.57 4.10 -7.11
CA GLY A 117 -1.13 3.79 -5.80
C GLY A 117 -2.53 4.38 -5.61
N ALA A 118 -2.73 5.63 -5.98
CA ALA A 118 -4.02 6.30 -5.91
C ALA A 118 -5.08 5.63 -6.78
N GLN A 119 -4.73 5.22 -8.00
CA GLN A 119 -5.65 4.52 -8.89
C GLN A 119 -6.05 3.14 -8.33
N ILE A 120 -5.12 2.39 -7.73
CA ILE A 120 -5.42 1.10 -7.08
C ILE A 120 -6.36 1.31 -5.89
N ILE A 121 -6.10 2.30 -5.04
CA ILE A 121 -6.94 2.63 -3.88
C ILE A 121 -8.35 3.01 -4.34
N LYS A 122 -8.47 3.82 -5.39
CA LYS A 122 -9.75 4.21 -5.99
C LYS A 122 -10.50 3.03 -6.58
N ASP A 123 -9.81 2.13 -7.29
CA ASP A 123 -10.40 0.92 -7.86
C ASP A 123 -10.98 -0.02 -6.79
N LEU A 124 -10.40 -0.03 -5.59
CA LEU A 124 -10.89 -0.75 -4.41
C LEU A 124 -11.97 0.03 -3.63
N LYS A 125 -12.50 1.12 -4.19
CA LYS A 125 -13.59 1.94 -3.63
C LYS A 125 -13.26 2.58 -2.27
N VAL A 126 -11.99 2.74 -1.94
CA VAL A 126 -11.56 3.51 -0.77
C VAL A 126 -11.55 5.00 -1.15
N LYS A 127 -12.26 5.83 -0.40
CA LYS A 127 -12.31 7.28 -0.58
C LYS A 127 -11.62 8.00 0.59
N ASN A 128 -11.94 7.59 1.80
CA ASN A 128 -11.41 8.17 3.02
C ASN A 128 -10.36 7.24 3.63
N MET A 129 -9.17 7.75 3.92
CA MET A 129 -8.04 6.95 4.40
C MET A 129 -7.56 7.39 5.78
N ILE A 130 -7.21 6.40 6.62
CA ILE A 130 -6.31 6.58 7.75
C ILE A 130 -4.95 6.09 7.27
N LEU A 131 -4.06 7.02 6.91
CA LEU A 131 -2.74 6.64 6.41
C LEU A 131 -1.85 6.14 7.55
N ILE A 132 -1.36 4.90 7.42
CA ILE A 132 -0.44 4.29 8.37
C ILE A 132 0.98 4.38 7.82
N SER A 133 1.87 5.09 8.48
CA SER A 133 3.22 5.36 8.00
C SER A 133 4.26 5.36 9.12
N ARG A 134 5.55 5.27 8.79
CA ARG A 134 6.64 5.38 9.77
C ARG A 134 6.95 6.83 10.13
N THR A 135 6.74 7.74 9.20
CA THR A 135 6.97 9.17 9.35
C THR A 135 5.77 9.93 8.83
N ARG A 136 5.60 11.17 9.28
CA ARG A 136 4.57 12.04 8.73
C ARG A 136 4.85 12.28 7.25
N LYS A 137 3.82 12.11 6.42
CA LYS A 137 3.91 12.29 4.97
C LYS A 137 3.03 13.45 4.54
N LYS A 138 3.59 14.36 3.74
CA LYS A 138 2.80 15.34 3.00
C LYS A 138 2.60 14.79 1.60
N ILE A 139 1.40 14.31 1.29
CA ILE A 139 1.06 13.76 -0.01
C ILE A 139 0.12 14.76 -0.67
N ILE A 140 0.54 15.29 -1.81
CA ILE A 140 -0.18 16.30 -2.58
C ILE A 140 -0.86 15.60 -3.77
N GLY A 141 -2.03 16.11 -4.20
CA GLY A 141 -2.69 15.67 -5.42
C GLY A 141 -3.62 14.46 -5.28
N LEU A 142 -3.82 13.92 -4.07
CA LEU A 142 -4.75 12.80 -3.86
C LEU A 142 -6.21 13.19 -4.11
N GLU A 143 -6.57 14.45 -3.85
CA GLU A 143 -7.90 14.99 -4.12
C GLU A 143 -8.28 14.86 -5.60
N GLY A 144 -7.30 14.99 -6.50
CA GLY A 144 -7.49 14.79 -7.93
C GLY A 144 -7.97 13.38 -8.32
N PHE A 145 -7.73 12.39 -7.45
CA PHE A 145 -8.23 11.01 -7.58
C PHE A 145 -9.51 10.76 -6.78
N GLY A 146 -10.03 11.77 -6.06
CA GLY A 146 -11.17 11.64 -5.16
C GLY A 146 -10.82 10.93 -3.85
N LEU A 147 -9.53 10.95 -3.45
CA LEU A 147 -9.03 10.34 -2.23
C LEU A 147 -8.74 11.40 -1.18
N LYS A 148 -9.05 11.12 0.09
CA LYS A 148 -8.81 12.01 1.21
C LYS A 148 -8.11 11.29 2.36
N ILE A 149 -7.03 11.87 2.88
CA ILE A 149 -6.40 11.42 4.12
C ILE A 149 -7.10 12.13 5.28
N ILE A 150 -7.90 11.39 6.03
CA ILE A 150 -8.61 11.92 7.20
C ILE A 150 -7.69 12.02 8.41
N LYS A 151 -6.79 11.03 8.56
CA LYS A 151 -5.86 10.94 9.68
C LYS A 151 -4.58 10.24 9.25
N GLN A 152 -3.46 10.62 9.85
CA GLN A 152 -2.22 9.86 9.75
C GLN A 152 -1.91 9.21 11.11
N LYS A 153 -1.60 7.92 11.09
CA LYS A 153 -1.15 7.17 12.25
C LYS A 153 0.31 6.77 12.05
N ILE A 154 1.18 7.33 12.90
CA ILE A 154 2.60 7.03 12.87
C ILE A 154 2.86 5.78 13.70
N ILE A 155 3.49 4.78 13.08
CA ILE A 155 3.90 3.55 13.75
C ILE A 155 5.36 3.65 14.17
N LYS A 156 5.60 3.46 15.47
CA LYS A 156 6.95 3.24 15.99
C LYS A 156 7.19 1.74 16.02
N TRP A 157 8.14 1.23 15.24
CA TRP A 157 8.63 -0.13 15.44
C TRP A 157 9.36 -0.13 16.77
N LYS A 158 8.86 -0.84 17.77
CA LYS A 158 9.67 -1.12 18.98
C LYS A 158 10.92 -1.84 18.47
N LYS A 159 12.07 -1.19 18.55
CA LYS A 159 13.35 -1.89 18.44
C LYS A 159 13.33 -2.96 19.53
N PHE A 160 13.46 -4.22 19.14
CA PHE A 160 13.60 -5.38 20.02
C PHE A 160 14.98 -5.35 20.73
N LEU A 161 15.43 -4.17 21.14
CA LEU A 161 16.72 -3.98 21.78
C LEU A 161 16.64 -3.97 23.31
N LEU A 162 15.43 -4.07 23.88
CA LEU A 162 15.29 -4.02 25.35
C LEU A 162 15.19 -5.39 26.01
N LEU A 163 15.04 -6.48 25.24
CA LEU A 163 14.93 -7.82 25.85
C LEU A 163 16.27 -8.52 26.02
N ILE A 164 17.34 -8.07 25.39
CA ILE A 164 18.68 -8.66 25.53
C ILE A 164 19.41 -8.09 26.75
N LEU A 165 19.03 -6.92 27.24
CA LEU A 165 19.66 -6.31 28.44
C LEU A 165 19.13 -6.84 29.78
N ILE A 166 18.03 -7.62 29.75
CA ILE A 166 17.47 -8.21 30.99
C ILE A 166 17.93 -9.66 31.20
N ILE A 167 18.62 -10.28 30.23
CA ILE A 167 19.12 -11.66 30.34
C ILE A 167 20.63 -11.72 30.68
N ILE A 168 21.31 -10.58 30.78
CA ILE A 168 22.74 -10.49 31.07
C ILE A 168 23.01 -9.78 32.43
N ASN A 169 22.02 -9.76 33.31
CA ASN A 169 22.28 -9.45 34.75
C ASN A 169 21.80 -10.59 35.62
#